data_7ee4027fb37aec599f1a83feb7d6898d
#
_entry.id   7ee4027fb37aec599f1a83feb7d6898d
#
_cell.length_a   1.000
_cell.length_b   1.000
_cell.length_c   1.000
_cell.angle_alpha   90.00
_cell.angle_beta   90.00
_cell.angle_gamma   90.00
#
_symmetry.space_group_name_H-M   'P 1'
#
loop_
_entity.id
_entity.type
_entity.pdbx_description
1 polymer ?
#
loop_
_entity_poly.entity_id
_entity_poly.type
_entity_poly.pdbx_seq_one_letter_code
_entity_poly.pdbx_strand_id
1 'polypeptide(L)'
;LAVPDSRGDSNDLFCAEGPELVAALDPGGYGEPVTHPLDNDPEWIRKLRALREAGQPEVALLYTGIGYRGGALPAATLRQLEASATGSGPVHVVPAASEQIQRDLSAEERTRLPRYRGELLLAVHATGGYTSQRAIKRWNSACERLGDLTERASAVAAATAGFPHPGPQLAEAWQGFLPHQMHDTLCGTAIPAANRIAWRDQHLALARQRAVLGHAAAAVCRDLDTRVPGQPFVFFNPHPVQVEEPVAAE
;
A
#
# COMPACT_ATOMS: atom_id res chain seq x y z
N LEU A 1 7.97 -16.27 -17.70
CA LEU A 1 6.64 -15.97 -17.11
C LEU A 1 6.25 -14.59 -17.61
N ALA A 2 5.20 -14.50 -18.43
CA ALA A 2 4.66 -13.20 -18.81
C ALA A 2 4.07 -12.58 -17.54
N VAL A 3 4.42 -11.32 -17.27
CA VAL A 3 3.68 -10.51 -16.30
C VAL A 3 2.23 -10.55 -16.74
N PRO A 4 1.27 -10.86 -15.86
CA PRO A 4 -0.12 -10.80 -16.22
C PRO A 4 -0.40 -9.42 -16.82
N ASP A 5 -0.85 -9.40 -18.08
CA ASP A 5 -1.18 -8.13 -18.74
C ASP A 5 -2.39 -7.55 -18.01
N SER A 6 -2.25 -6.35 -17.45
CA SER A 6 -3.36 -5.64 -16.80
C SER A 6 -4.53 -5.32 -17.74
N ARG A 7 -4.43 -5.73 -19.03
CA ARG A 7 -5.49 -5.69 -20.02
C ARG A 7 -6.10 -7.06 -20.29
N GLY A 8 -5.70 -8.09 -19.54
CA GLY A 8 -6.26 -9.43 -19.72
C GLY A 8 -7.71 -9.49 -19.24
N ASP A 9 -8.57 -10.15 -20.01
CA ASP A 9 -9.96 -10.45 -19.67
C ASP A 9 -10.09 -11.52 -18.55
N SER A 10 -9.06 -11.68 -17.72
CA SER A 10 -8.99 -12.73 -16.71
C SER A 10 -8.98 -12.17 -15.30
N ASN A 11 -9.97 -12.57 -14.50
CA ASN A 11 -9.94 -12.41 -13.03
C ASN A 11 -8.95 -13.43 -12.43
N ASP A 12 -7.70 -13.41 -12.90
CA ASP A 12 -6.73 -14.41 -12.48
C ASP A 12 -6.26 -14.14 -11.06
N LEU A 13 -6.35 -15.16 -10.23
CA LEU A 13 -5.69 -15.19 -8.93
C LEU A 13 -4.26 -15.67 -9.11
N PHE A 14 -3.34 -15.10 -8.36
CA PHE A 14 -1.96 -15.59 -8.31
C PHE A 14 -1.39 -15.49 -6.88
N CYS A 15 -0.38 -16.31 -6.59
CA CYS A 15 0.40 -16.21 -5.36
C CYS A 15 1.74 -15.52 -5.64
N ALA A 16 2.11 -14.56 -4.80
CA ALA A 16 3.47 -14.05 -4.76
C ALA A 16 4.38 -15.02 -3.98
N GLU A 17 5.61 -15.21 -4.45
CA GLU A 17 6.63 -15.96 -3.68
C GLU A 17 7.21 -15.08 -2.58
N GLY A 18 7.31 -15.64 -1.38
CA GLY A 18 7.75 -14.94 -0.19
C GLY A 18 6.79 -15.22 0.95
N PRO A 19 6.47 -14.29 1.84
CA PRO A 19 5.23 -14.38 2.61
C PRO A 19 4.09 -14.34 1.59
N GLU A 20 3.46 -15.51 1.37
CA GLU A 20 2.50 -15.73 0.29
C GLU A 20 1.32 -14.77 0.40
N LEU A 21 1.14 -13.95 -0.62
CA LEU A 21 -0.03 -13.11 -0.79
C LEU A 21 -0.81 -13.59 -2.00
N VAL A 22 -2.09 -13.91 -1.81
CA VAL A 22 -2.99 -14.13 -2.93
C VAL A 22 -3.44 -12.77 -3.47
N ALA A 23 -3.26 -12.54 -4.74
CA ALA A 23 -3.72 -11.34 -5.42
C ALA A 23 -4.78 -11.72 -6.47
N ALA A 24 -5.83 -10.92 -6.55
CA ALA A 24 -6.81 -10.98 -7.62
C ALA A 24 -6.51 -9.86 -8.62
N LEU A 25 -6.40 -10.24 -9.88
CA LEU A 25 -6.38 -9.26 -10.97
C LEU A 25 -7.83 -8.93 -11.31
N ASP A 26 -8.19 -7.65 -11.18
CA ASP A 26 -9.49 -7.17 -11.61
C ASP A 26 -9.39 -6.71 -13.08
N PRO A 27 -10.02 -7.41 -14.01
CA PRO A 27 -9.98 -7.07 -15.42
C PRO A 27 -10.95 -5.95 -15.79
N GLY A 28 -11.81 -5.52 -14.87
CA GLY A 28 -12.92 -4.62 -15.18
C GLY A 28 -12.80 -3.23 -14.58
N GLY A 29 -13.65 -2.33 -15.05
CA GLY A 29 -13.84 -1.02 -14.45
C GLY A 29 -14.57 -1.14 -13.11
N TYR A 30 -13.91 -0.85 -12.02
CA TYR A 30 -14.46 -0.84 -10.64
C TYR A 30 -15.62 0.15 -10.43
N GLY A 31 -16.02 0.86 -11.46
CA GLY A 31 -17.11 1.85 -11.42
C GLY A 31 -18.33 1.49 -12.23
N GLU A 32 -18.41 0.28 -12.78
CA GLU A 32 -19.54 -0.12 -13.59
C GLU A 32 -20.68 -0.66 -12.75
N PRO A 33 -21.93 -0.21 -13.00
CA PRO A 33 -23.08 -0.73 -12.28
C PRO A 33 -23.41 -2.15 -12.75
N VAL A 34 -23.78 -3.00 -11.83
CA VAL A 34 -24.40 -4.30 -12.16
C VAL A 34 -25.84 -4.03 -12.65
N THR A 35 -26.12 -4.36 -13.92
CA THR A 35 -27.38 -4.05 -14.60
C THR A 35 -28.35 -5.23 -14.72
N HIS A 36 -27.88 -6.45 -14.45
CA HIS A 36 -28.63 -7.71 -14.50
C HIS A 36 -28.12 -8.70 -13.47
N PRO A 37 -28.87 -9.76 -13.12
CA PRO A 37 -28.40 -10.78 -12.19
C PRO A 37 -27.18 -11.53 -12.76
N LEU A 38 -26.18 -11.77 -11.89
CA LEU A 38 -24.90 -12.39 -12.25
C LEU A 38 -24.94 -13.93 -12.18
N ASP A 39 -25.87 -14.49 -11.42
CA ASP A 39 -25.95 -15.93 -11.16
C ASP A 39 -26.20 -16.76 -12.43
N ASN A 40 -26.76 -16.15 -13.48
CA ASN A 40 -27.00 -16.77 -14.78
C ASN A 40 -26.37 -15.99 -15.95
N ASP A 41 -25.38 -15.15 -15.67
CA ASP A 41 -24.68 -14.37 -16.67
C ASP A 41 -23.75 -15.24 -17.51
N PRO A 42 -23.91 -15.27 -18.86
CA PRO A 42 -23.10 -16.12 -19.75
C PRO A 42 -21.59 -15.80 -19.70
N GLU A 43 -21.21 -14.56 -19.42
CA GLU A 43 -19.82 -14.15 -19.34
C GLU A 43 -19.15 -14.74 -18.10
N TRP A 44 -19.79 -14.63 -16.93
CA TRP A 44 -19.30 -15.23 -15.70
C TRP A 44 -19.26 -16.75 -15.75
N ILE A 45 -20.27 -17.36 -16.36
CA ILE A 45 -20.29 -18.82 -16.60
C ILE A 45 -19.07 -19.22 -17.44
N ARG A 46 -18.78 -18.49 -18.51
CA ARG A 46 -17.64 -18.76 -19.40
C ARG A 46 -16.31 -18.57 -18.64
N LYS A 47 -16.15 -17.48 -17.86
CA LYS A 47 -14.94 -17.19 -17.08
C LYS A 47 -14.66 -18.31 -16.08
N LEU A 48 -15.63 -18.68 -15.25
CA LEU A 48 -15.47 -19.75 -14.26
C LEU A 48 -15.18 -21.10 -14.91
N ARG A 49 -15.79 -21.41 -16.06
CA ARG A 49 -15.47 -22.61 -16.84
C ARG A 49 -14.02 -22.59 -17.32
N ALA A 50 -13.53 -21.47 -17.84
CA ALA A 50 -12.15 -21.35 -18.27
C ALA A 50 -11.14 -21.56 -17.11
N LEU A 51 -11.43 -21.05 -15.91
CA LEU A 51 -10.63 -21.31 -14.70
C LEU A 51 -10.61 -22.80 -14.39
N ARG A 52 -11.75 -23.49 -14.43
CA ARG A 52 -11.86 -24.94 -14.22
C ARG A 52 -11.02 -25.72 -15.23
N GLU A 53 -11.15 -25.39 -16.51
CA GLU A 53 -10.41 -26.03 -17.60
C GLU A 53 -8.89 -25.81 -17.46
N ALA A 54 -8.47 -24.68 -16.90
CA ALA A 54 -7.09 -24.39 -16.55
C ALA A 54 -6.60 -25.04 -15.25
N GLY A 55 -7.46 -25.81 -14.55
CA GLY A 55 -7.13 -26.43 -13.27
C GLY A 55 -7.03 -25.44 -12.10
N GLN A 56 -7.54 -24.24 -12.27
CA GLN A 56 -7.55 -23.20 -11.24
C GLN A 56 -8.81 -23.24 -10.38
N PRO A 57 -8.81 -22.62 -9.18
CA PRO A 57 -10.02 -22.45 -8.39
C PRO A 57 -11.09 -21.68 -9.15
N GLU A 58 -12.33 -22.15 -9.10
CA GLU A 58 -13.47 -21.51 -9.75
C GLU A 58 -14.03 -20.34 -8.91
N VAL A 59 -13.17 -19.39 -8.60
CA VAL A 59 -13.49 -18.22 -7.78
C VAL A 59 -13.01 -16.96 -8.49
N ALA A 60 -13.88 -15.96 -8.52
CA ALA A 60 -13.55 -14.64 -9.06
C ALA A 60 -14.11 -13.55 -8.15
N LEU A 61 -13.47 -12.40 -8.14
CA LEU A 61 -13.96 -11.20 -7.45
C LEU A 61 -14.54 -10.22 -8.48
N LEU A 62 -15.68 -9.64 -8.15
CA LEU A 62 -16.22 -8.48 -8.86
C LEU A 62 -16.30 -7.31 -7.90
N TYR A 63 -15.57 -6.25 -8.20
CA TYR A 63 -15.76 -4.97 -7.53
C TYR A 63 -16.88 -4.20 -8.22
N THR A 64 -17.85 -3.74 -7.44
CA THR A 64 -18.89 -2.85 -7.94
C THR A 64 -18.99 -1.62 -7.05
N GLY A 65 -19.13 -0.45 -7.66
CA GLY A 65 -19.14 0.81 -6.94
C GLY A 65 -19.38 1.98 -7.87
N ILE A 66 -19.05 3.17 -7.40
CA ILE A 66 -19.04 4.39 -8.21
C ILE A 66 -17.59 4.87 -8.28
N GLY A 67 -16.94 4.60 -9.42
CA GLY A 67 -15.61 5.08 -9.69
C GLY A 67 -15.57 6.60 -9.92
N TYR A 68 -14.41 7.19 -9.71
CA TYR A 68 -14.06 8.62 -9.95
C TYR A 68 -14.82 9.67 -9.14
N ARG A 69 -16.05 9.44 -8.76
CA ARG A 69 -16.89 10.44 -8.08
C ARG A 69 -17.25 10.07 -6.66
N GLY A 70 -17.09 8.80 -6.30
CA GLY A 70 -17.63 8.25 -5.06
C GLY A 70 -19.16 8.32 -5.00
N GLY A 71 -19.73 7.83 -3.93
CA GLY A 71 -21.15 7.84 -3.69
C GLY A 71 -21.71 6.46 -3.32
N ALA A 72 -23.02 6.38 -3.15
CA ALA A 72 -23.73 5.14 -2.89
C ALA A 72 -24.11 4.42 -4.19
N LEU A 73 -24.14 3.09 -4.15
CA LEU A 73 -24.63 2.30 -5.26
C LEU A 73 -26.09 2.66 -5.61
N PRO A 74 -26.44 2.76 -6.90
CA PRO A 74 -27.81 2.94 -7.30
C PRO A 74 -28.71 1.81 -6.79
N ALA A 75 -29.93 2.13 -6.38
CA ALA A 75 -30.90 1.13 -5.92
C ALA A 75 -31.16 0.02 -6.95
N ALA A 76 -31.04 0.34 -8.24
CA ALA A 76 -31.17 -0.65 -9.32
C ALA A 76 -30.03 -1.69 -9.24
N THR A 77 -28.78 -1.26 -9.04
CA THR A 77 -27.63 -2.15 -8.88
C THR A 77 -27.78 -3.03 -7.64
N LEU A 78 -28.24 -2.46 -6.50
CA LEU A 78 -28.48 -3.24 -5.28
C LEU A 78 -29.50 -4.35 -5.50
N ARG A 79 -30.60 -4.06 -6.21
CA ARG A 79 -31.61 -5.10 -6.54
C ARG A 79 -31.02 -6.22 -7.42
N GLN A 80 -30.13 -5.90 -8.36
CA GLN A 80 -29.48 -6.92 -9.19
C GLN A 80 -28.49 -7.78 -8.37
N LEU A 81 -27.78 -7.18 -7.43
CA LEU A 81 -26.90 -7.91 -6.52
C LEU A 81 -27.70 -8.83 -5.58
N GLU A 82 -28.82 -8.36 -5.02
CA GLU A 82 -29.73 -9.20 -4.22
C GLU A 82 -30.29 -10.36 -5.05
N ALA A 83 -30.75 -10.09 -6.27
CA ALA A 83 -31.23 -11.12 -7.18
C ALA A 83 -30.12 -12.14 -7.51
N SER A 84 -28.91 -11.68 -7.73
CA SER A 84 -27.75 -12.55 -7.96
C SER A 84 -27.45 -13.45 -6.77
N ALA A 85 -27.49 -12.90 -5.55
CA ALA A 85 -27.16 -13.64 -4.33
C ALA A 85 -28.25 -14.65 -3.91
N THR A 86 -29.48 -14.43 -4.32
CA THR A 86 -30.64 -15.30 -4.04
C THR A 86 -31.07 -16.16 -5.24
N GLY A 87 -30.41 -15.99 -6.37
CA GLY A 87 -30.70 -16.73 -7.59
C GLY A 87 -30.31 -18.20 -7.50
N SER A 88 -30.80 -18.99 -8.44
CA SER A 88 -30.54 -20.43 -8.55
C SER A 88 -29.74 -20.79 -9.80
N GLY A 89 -29.11 -19.82 -10.39
CA GLY A 89 -28.25 -20.00 -11.57
C GLY A 89 -26.97 -20.79 -11.26
N PRO A 90 -26.22 -21.14 -12.29
CA PRO A 90 -24.98 -21.93 -12.14
C PRO A 90 -23.82 -21.17 -11.46
N VAL A 91 -23.91 -19.85 -11.32
CA VAL A 91 -22.89 -19.04 -10.64
C VAL A 91 -23.39 -18.70 -9.24
N HIS A 92 -22.68 -19.17 -8.23
CA HIS A 92 -22.98 -18.81 -6.85
C HIS A 92 -22.39 -17.44 -6.51
N VAL A 93 -23.23 -16.46 -6.27
CA VAL A 93 -22.82 -15.07 -5.99
C VAL A 93 -22.94 -14.79 -4.50
N VAL A 94 -21.83 -14.34 -3.89
CA VAL A 94 -21.78 -14.05 -2.45
C VAL A 94 -21.26 -12.63 -2.24
N PRO A 95 -22.01 -11.76 -1.54
CA PRO A 95 -21.45 -10.49 -1.07
C PRO A 95 -20.30 -10.76 -0.10
N ALA A 96 -19.15 -10.17 -0.37
CA ALA A 96 -17.94 -10.45 0.38
C ALA A 96 -17.11 -9.20 0.61
N ALA A 97 -16.33 -9.20 1.70
CA ALA A 97 -15.22 -8.27 1.85
C ALA A 97 -14.04 -8.72 0.96
N SER A 98 -13.20 -7.77 0.57
CA SER A 98 -12.08 -8.06 -0.36
C SER A 98 -11.12 -9.13 0.16
N GLU A 99 -10.95 -9.25 1.48
CA GLU A 99 -10.11 -10.27 2.10
C GLU A 99 -10.77 -11.66 2.18
N GLN A 100 -12.06 -11.79 1.86
CA GLN A 100 -12.79 -13.06 1.97
C GLN A 100 -12.16 -14.15 1.09
N ILE A 101 -11.70 -13.81 -0.09
CA ILE A 101 -11.04 -14.75 -1.00
C ILE A 101 -9.81 -15.39 -0.37
N GLN A 102 -9.10 -14.68 0.50
CA GLN A 102 -7.95 -15.21 1.23
C GLN A 102 -8.37 -16.32 2.22
N ARG A 103 -9.58 -16.23 2.74
CA ARG A 103 -10.12 -17.20 3.73
C ARG A 103 -10.78 -18.38 3.05
N ASP A 104 -11.42 -18.15 1.92
CA ASP A 104 -12.21 -19.17 1.23
C ASP A 104 -11.35 -20.16 0.43
N LEU A 105 -10.15 -19.75 -0.02
CA LEU A 105 -9.24 -20.63 -0.71
C LEU A 105 -8.59 -21.63 0.26
N SER A 106 -8.80 -22.91 0.03
CA SER A 106 -8.11 -23.99 0.73
C SER A 106 -6.60 -24.01 0.44
N ALA A 107 -5.82 -24.66 1.27
CA ALA A 107 -4.38 -24.83 1.05
C ALA A 107 -4.08 -25.51 -0.29
N GLU A 108 -4.89 -26.50 -0.69
CA GLU A 108 -4.75 -27.19 -1.97
C GLU A 108 -5.02 -26.26 -3.14
N GLU A 109 -6.10 -25.46 -3.09
CA GLU A 109 -6.43 -24.51 -4.15
C GLU A 109 -5.35 -23.45 -4.32
N ARG A 110 -4.75 -22.97 -3.21
CA ARG A 110 -3.61 -22.05 -3.27
C ARG A 110 -2.41 -22.63 -4.02
N THR A 111 -2.16 -23.94 -3.94
CA THR A 111 -1.05 -24.58 -4.68
C THR A 111 -1.26 -24.59 -6.19
N ARG A 112 -2.51 -24.50 -6.64
CA ARG A 112 -2.88 -24.47 -8.05
C ARG A 112 -2.84 -23.07 -8.67
N LEU A 113 -2.73 -22.02 -7.85
CA LEU A 113 -2.64 -20.66 -8.35
C LEU A 113 -1.31 -20.43 -9.07
N PRO A 114 -1.31 -19.67 -10.17
CA PRO A 114 -0.09 -19.19 -10.80
C PRO A 114 0.78 -18.43 -9.80
N ARG A 115 2.09 -18.59 -9.88
CA ARG A 115 3.03 -17.93 -8.97
C ARG A 115 3.79 -16.84 -9.71
N TYR A 116 3.88 -15.68 -9.08
CA TYR A 116 4.63 -14.54 -9.57
C TYR A 116 5.64 -14.07 -8.50
N ARG A 117 6.85 -13.80 -8.95
CA ARG A 117 7.90 -13.20 -8.12
C ARG A 117 8.50 -12.00 -8.84
N GLY A 118 8.49 -10.86 -8.19
CA GLY A 118 9.06 -9.62 -8.73
C GLY A 118 8.12 -8.44 -8.54
N GLU A 119 8.43 -7.34 -9.21
CA GLU A 119 7.63 -6.13 -9.21
C GLU A 119 6.53 -6.19 -10.26
N LEU A 120 5.33 -5.74 -9.91
CA LEU A 120 4.24 -5.51 -10.86
C LEU A 120 4.47 -4.17 -11.55
N LEU A 121 5.18 -4.18 -12.67
CA LEU A 121 5.55 -2.98 -13.40
C LEU A 121 4.39 -2.44 -14.23
N LEU A 122 4.24 -1.12 -14.27
CA LEU A 122 3.33 -0.42 -15.18
C LEU A 122 3.93 -0.41 -16.60
N ALA A 123 3.95 -1.56 -17.26
CA ALA A 123 4.64 -1.72 -18.55
C ALA A 123 3.83 -1.19 -19.73
N VAL A 124 2.51 -1.07 -19.60
CA VAL A 124 1.59 -0.78 -20.70
C VAL A 124 1.14 0.67 -20.72
N HIS A 125 0.78 1.22 -19.56
CA HIS A 125 0.37 2.62 -19.43
C HIS A 125 0.92 3.19 -18.13
N ALA A 126 0.85 4.51 -17.98
CA ALA A 126 1.26 5.24 -16.77
C ALA A 126 2.74 5.04 -16.35
N THR A 127 3.60 4.49 -17.19
CA THR A 127 5.03 4.28 -16.91
C THR A 127 5.73 5.59 -16.52
N GLY A 128 5.30 6.73 -17.08
CA GLY A 128 5.76 8.07 -16.68
C GLY A 128 5.55 8.38 -15.21
N GLY A 129 4.60 7.71 -14.54
CA GLY A 129 4.36 7.82 -13.10
C GLY A 129 5.55 7.42 -12.24
N TYR A 130 6.48 6.60 -12.72
CA TYR A 130 7.71 6.25 -11.99
C TYR A 130 8.68 7.42 -11.85
N THR A 131 8.68 8.36 -12.78
CA THR A 131 9.68 9.44 -12.86
C THR A 131 9.10 10.85 -12.78
N SER A 132 7.83 11.03 -13.14
CA SER A 132 7.15 12.33 -13.06
C SER A 132 7.23 12.92 -11.66
N GLN A 133 7.50 14.21 -11.55
CA GLN A 133 7.64 14.90 -10.27
C GLN A 133 8.60 14.20 -9.31
N ARG A 134 9.79 13.84 -9.81
CA ARG A 134 10.82 13.08 -9.07
C ARG A 134 11.06 13.60 -7.65
N ALA A 135 10.98 14.92 -7.45
CA ALA A 135 11.17 15.55 -6.16
C ALA A 135 10.16 15.03 -5.11
N ILE A 136 8.88 14.89 -5.48
CA ILE A 136 7.82 14.37 -4.58
C ILE A 136 8.19 12.96 -4.11
N LYS A 137 8.61 12.08 -5.02
CA LYS A 137 9.01 10.71 -4.71
C LYS A 137 10.21 10.66 -3.75
N ARG A 138 11.21 11.48 -4.03
CA ARG A 138 12.42 11.58 -3.20
C ARG A 138 12.09 12.06 -1.78
N TRP A 139 11.24 13.08 -1.66
CA TRP A 139 10.86 13.61 -0.35
C TRP A 139 9.90 12.68 0.39
N ASN A 140 8.99 12.00 -0.32
CA ASN A 140 8.16 10.96 0.28
C ASN A 140 9.03 9.89 0.93
N SER A 141 9.97 9.32 0.18
CA SER A 141 10.90 8.31 0.70
C SER A 141 11.76 8.84 1.85
N ALA A 142 12.14 10.12 1.82
CA ALA A 142 12.84 10.75 2.95
C ALA A 142 11.94 10.90 4.19
N CYS A 143 10.67 11.28 4.02
CA CYS A 143 9.70 11.37 5.12
C CYS A 143 9.45 10.02 5.77
N GLU A 144 9.29 8.96 4.99
CA GLU A 144 9.09 7.60 5.49
C GLU A 144 10.27 7.13 6.33
N ARG A 145 11.49 7.20 5.77
CA ARG A 145 12.70 6.77 6.49
C ARG A 145 12.98 7.60 7.74
N LEU A 146 12.83 8.93 7.64
CA LEU A 146 13.08 9.81 8.77
C LEU A 146 11.98 9.65 9.83
N GLY A 147 10.74 9.39 9.44
CA GLY A 147 9.64 9.11 10.36
C GLY A 147 9.92 7.86 11.20
N ASP A 148 10.24 6.74 10.56
CA ASP A 148 10.60 5.48 11.25
C ASP A 148 11.79 5.68 12.20
N LEU A 149 12.86 6.33 11.74
CA LEU A 149 14.02 6.65 12.55
C LEU A 149 13.65 7.51 13.77
N THR A 150 12.82 8.52 13.57
CA THR A 150 12.42 9.47 14.63
C THR A 150 11.56 8.80 15.69
N GLU A 151 10.63 7.93 15.29
CA GLU A 151 9.81 7.14 16.20
C GLU A 151 10.67 6.21 17.07
N ARG A 152 11.57 5.45 16.46
CA ARG A 152 12.49 4.54 17.17
C ARG A 152 13.39 5.30 18.13
N ALA A 153 14.00 6.39 17.69
CA ALA A 153 14.84 7.22 18.54
C ALA A 153 14.06 7.82 19.73
N SER A 154 12.84 8.27 19.48
CA SER A 154 11.95 8.81 20.54
C SER A 154 11.56 7.74 21.56
N ALA A 155 11.27 6.51 21.11
CA ALA A 155 10.95 5.40 21.99
C ALA A 155 12.15 5.03 22.87
N VAL A 156 13.34 4.96 22.30
CA VAL A 156 14.58 4.69 23.06
C VAL A 156 14.87 5.83 24.07
N ALA A 157 14.79 7.08 23.64
CA ALA A 157 15.02 8.22 24.52
C ALA A 157 13.99 8.26 25.67
N ALA A 158 12.75 7.89 25.42
CA ALA A 158 11.75 7.78 26.47
C ALA A 158 12.07 6.67 27.48
N ALA A 159 12.52 5.52 26.99
CA ALA A 159 12.84 4.36 27.82
C ALA A 159 14.14 4.53 28.63
N THR A 160 15.16 5.23 28.11
CA THR A 160 16.50 5.28 28.68
C THR A 160 16.86 6.61 29.31
N ALA A 161 16.31 7.72 28.85
CA ALA A 161 16.69 9.07 29.25
C ALA A 161 15.52 9.91 29.81
N GLY A 162 14.37 9.29 30.09
CA GLY A 162 13.19 9.99 30.60
C GLY A 162 12.63 11.06 29.66
N PHE A 163 12.95 10.98 28.38
CA PHE A 163 12.44 11.91 27.38
C PHE A 163 10.91 11.74 27.21
N PRO A 164 10.11 12.81 27.30
CA PRO A 164 8.69 12.69 27.06
C PRO A 164 8.40 12.25 25.62
N HIS A 165 7.69 11.14 25.43
CA HIS A 165 7.39 10.64 24.09
C HIS A 165 6.58 11.68 23.29
N PRO A 166 7.07 12.14 22.12
CA PRO A 166 6.53 13.26 21.37
C PRO A 166 5.38 12.83 20.43
N GLY A 167 4.41 12.05 20.94
CA GLY A 167 3.31 11.49 20.15
C GLY A 167 2.56 12.50 19.28
N PRO A 168 2.15 13.66 19.81
CA PRO A 168 1.44 14.68 19.02
C PRO A 168 2.29 15.21 17.86
N GLN A 169 3.58 15.48 18.06
CA GLN A 169 4.48 16.00 17.03
C GLN A 169 4.75 14.95 15.94
N LEU A 170 4.90 13.68 16.32
CA LEU A 170 5.02 12.56 15.38
C LEU A 170 3.75 12.42 14.56
N ALA A 171 2.58 12.42 15.19
CA ALA A 171 1.30 12.34 14.48
C ALA A 171 1.11 13.50 13.49
N GLU A 172 1.45 14.73 13.90
CA GLU A 172 1.38 15.92 13.03
C GLU A 172 2.34 15.80 11.82
N ALA A 173 3.54 15.23 12.01
CA ALA A 173 4.48 15.01 10.93
C ALA A 173 3.94 13.97 9.93
N TRP A 174 3.41 12.85 10.40
CA TRP A 174 2.79 11.82 9.56
C TRP A 174 1.57 12.36 8.81
N GLN A 175 0.66 13.03 9.49
CA GLN A 175 -0.52 13.63 8.87
C GLN A 175 -0.17 14.68 7.82
N GLY A 176 0.99 15.32 7.95
CA GLY A 176 1.46 16.33 7.00
C GLY A 176 1.88 15.76 5.66
N PHE A 177 2.36 14.50 5.57
CA PHE A 177 2.81 13.96 4.29
C PHE A 177 2.01 12.76 3.77
N LEU A 178 1.37 11.96 4.62
CA LEU A 178 0.58 10.79 4.19
C LEU A 178 -0.47 11.09 3.11
N PRO A 179 -1.20 12.22 3.15
CA PRO A 179 -2.14 12.57 2.08
C PRO A 179 -1.48 12.66 0.69
N HIS A 180 -0.17 12.94 0.64
CA HIS A 180 0.57 13.07 -0.61
C HIS A 180 1.08 11.74 -1.17
N GLN A 181 0.78 10.63 -0.50
CA GLN A 181 0.94 9.27 -1.04
C GLN A 181 -0.22 8.86 -1.95
N MET A 182 -1.25 9.71 -2.05
CA MET A 182 -2.34 9.55 -3.02
C MET A 182 -1.76 9.40 -4.43
N HIS A 183 -2.31 8.45 -5.20
CA HIS A 183 -1.73 8.00 -6.47
C HIS A 183 -1.45 9.13 -7.46
N ASP A 184 -2.33 10.12 -7.63
CA ASP A 184 -2.08 11.24 -8.54
C ASP A 184 -0.95 12.16 -8.05
N THR A 185 -0.83 12.37 -6.75
CA THR A 185 0.25 13.19 -6.19
C THR A 185 1.59 12.46 -6.32
N LEU A 186 1.66 11.22 -5.82
CA LEU A 186 2.91 10.45 -5.82
C LEU A 186 3.37 10.09 -7.24
N CYS A 187 2.44 9.77 -8.15
CA CYS A 187 2.72 9.54 -9.55
C CYS A 187 3.06 10.82 -10.34
N GLY A 188 2.73 11.99 -9.79
CA GLY A 188 3.02 13.28 -10.44
C GLY A 188 2.01 13.69 -11.51
N THR A 189 0.82 13.10 -11.53
CA THR A 189 -0.27 13.40 -12.46
C THR A 189 -1.21 14.49 -11.96
N ALA A 190 -1.03 14.93 -10.71
CA ALA A 190 -1.78 16.02 -10.12
C ALA A 190 -1.48 17.38 -10.79
N ILE A 191 -2.42 18.31 -10.66
CA ILE A 191 -2.25 19.68 -11.16
C ILE A 191 -1.06 20.38 -10.47
N PRO A 192 -0.42 21.38 -11.12
CA PRO A 192 0.75 22.08 -10.56
C PRO A 192 0.51 22.69 -9.17
N ALA A 193 -0.71 23.13 -8.88
CA ALA A 193 -1.06 23.67 -7.57
C ALA A 193 -0.97 22.59 -6.46
N ALA A 194 -1.49 21.38 -6.72
CA ALA A 194 -1.42 20.28 -5.79
C ALA A 194 0.03 19.81 -5.56
N ASN A 195 0.85 19.76 -6.62
CA ASN A 195 2.26 19.43 -6.50
C ASN A 195 3.02 20.43 -5.61
N ARG A 196 2.74 21.74 -5.73
CA ARG A 196 3.35 22.75 -4.84
C ARG A 196 2.95 22.57 -3.38
N ILE A 197 1.70 22.20 -3.12
CA ILE A 197 1.22 21.90 -1.77
C ILE A 197 1.96 20.68 -1.22
N ALA A 198 2.05 19.60 -2.01
CA ALA A 198 2.77 18.40 -1.62
C ALA A 198 4.24 18.68 -1.27
N TRP A 199 4.93 19.49 -2.07
CA TRP A 199 6.31 19.89 -1.78
C TRP A 199 6.44 20.61 -0.44
N ARG A 200 5.57 21.61 -0.20
CA ARG A 200 5.57 22.34 1.06
C ARG A 200 5.34 21.43 2.26
N ASP A 201 4.33 20.60 2.17
CA ASP A 201 3.91 19.77 3.30
C ASP A 201 4.92 18.65 3.61
N GLN A 202 5.54 18.06 2.58
CA GLN A 202 6.65 17.11 2.75
C GLN A 202 7.87 17.78 3.40
N HIS A 203 8.21 19.00 3.00
CA HIS A 203 9.31 19.76 3.64
C HIS A 203 9.02 20.10 5.09
N LEU A 204 7.79 20.49 5.42
CA LEU A 204 7.37 20.76 6.79
C LEU A 204 7.43 19.49 7.64
N ALA A 205 6.97 18.36 7.12
CA ALA A 205 7.04 17.07 7.79
C ALA A 205 8.51 16.68 8.08
N LEU A 206 9.40 16.80 7.10
CA LEU A 206 10.84 16.55 7.27
C LEU A 206 11.47 17.47 8.34
N ALA A 207 11.11 18.75 8.35
CA ALA A 207 11.61 19.69 9.36
C ALA A 207 11.16 19.29 10.76
N ARG A 208 9.89 18.93 10.94
CA ARG A 208 9.34 18.45 12.21
C ARG A 208 10.00 17.17 12.69
N GLN A 209 10.12 16.18 11.81
CA GLN A 209 10.80 14.92 12.13
C GLN A 209 12.26 15.15 12.56
N ARG A 210 13.00 15.99 11.85
CA ARG A 210 14.39 16.35 12.23
C ARG A 210 14.47 17.03 13.58
N ALA A 211 13.55 17.95 13.89
CA ALA A 211 13.52 18.61 15.18
C ALA A 211 13.28 17.61 16.32
N VAL A 212 12.30 16.73 16.17
CA VAL A 212 11.99 15.68 17.15
C VAL A 212 13.17 14.73 17.31
N LEU A 213 13.76 14.27 16.20
CA LEU A 213 14.94 13.40 16.23
C LEU A 213 16.11 14.05 16.96
N GLY A 214 16.38 15.34 16.67
CA GLY A 214 17.43 16.09 17.37
C GLY A 214 17.22 16.18 18.87
N HIS A 215 15.98 16.40 19.32
CA HIS A 215 15.64 16.44 20.75
C HIS A 215 15.79 15.06 21.40
N ALA A 216 15.34 13.99 20.74
CA ALA A 216 15.48 12.63 21.25
C ALA A 216 16.96 12.21 21.35
N ALA A 217 17.75 12.47 20.30
CA ALA A 217 19.19 12.21 20.31
C ALA A 217 19.91 13.00 21.41
N ALA A 218 19.61 14.30 21.54
CA ALA A 218 20.19 15.13 22.59
C ALA A 218 19.82 14.64 24.00
N ALA A 219 18.62 14.08 24.20
CA ALA A 219 18.24 13.49 25.48
C ALA A 219 19.11 12.29 25.83
N VAL A 220 19.30 11.37 24.89
CA VAL A 220 20.16 10.19 25.09
C VAL A 220 21.62 10.62 25.33
N CYS A 221 22.14 11.57 24.56
CA CYS A 221 23.53 12.01 24.66
C CYS A 221 23.86 12.70 25.99
N ARG A 222 22.89 13.35 26.65
CA ARG A 222 23.12 14.03 27.93
C ARG A 222 23.53 13.10 29.08
N ASP A 223 23.11 11.85 29.01
CA ASP A 223 23.39 10.85 30.05
C ASP A 223 24.67 10.04 29.79
N LEU A 224 25.33 10.30 28.64
CA LEU A 224 26.58 9.63 28.31
C LEU A 224 27.79 10.34 28.92
N ASP A 225 28.75 9.56 29.44
CA ASP A 225 30.02 10.10 29.84
C ASP A 225 30.91 10.37 28.62
N THR A 226 30.99 11.64 28.22
CA THR A 226 31.77 12.10 27.05
C THR A 226 33.13 12.67 27.44
N ARG A 227 33.63 12.41 28.66
CA ARG A 227 34.92 12.86 29.13
C ARG A 227 36.06 11.99 28.55
N VAL A 228 36.41 12.25 27.30
CA VAL A 228 37.47 11.55 26.57
C VAL A 228 38.48 12.56 26.02
N PRO A 229 39.75 12.16 25.80
CA PRO A 229 40.71 13.01 25.09
C PRO A 229 40.22 13.23 23.64
N GLY A 230 40.05 14.49 23.24
CA GLY A 230 39.55 14.85 21.89
C GLY A 230 38.10 15.18 21.86
N GLN A 231 37.54 15.21 20.67
CA GLN A 231 36.11 15.50 20.44
C GLN A 231 35.30 14.19 20.40
N PRO A 232 34.33 14.01 21.31
CA PRO A 232 33.51 12.81 21.31
C PRO A 232 32.50 12.82 20.16
N PHE A 233 32.29 11.67 19.51
CA PHE A 233 31.25 11.40 18.56
C PHE A 233 30.38 10.28 19.12
N VAL A 234 29.05 10.48 19.07
CA VAL A 234 28.07 9.48 19.49
C VAL A 234 27.36 8.93 18.28
N PHE A 235 27.44 7.64 18.08
CA PHE A 235 26.70 6.94 17.03
C PHE A 235 25.58 6.13 17.65
N PHE A 236 24.38 6.33 17.16
CA PHE A 236 23.19 5.64 17.64
C PHE A 236 22.57 4.80 16.51
N ASN A 237 22.51 3.48 16.73
CA ASN A 237 21.80 2.56 15.84
C ASN A 237 20.40 2.26 16.41
N PRO A 238 19.31 2.77 15.80
CA PRO A 238 17.95 2.50 16.24
C PRO A 238 17.39 1.17 15.74
N HIS A 239 18.13 0.43 14.92
CA HIS A 239 17.69 -0.85 14.37
C HIS A 239 17.94 -1.99 15.37
N PRO A 240 17.12 -3.04 15.37
CA PRO A 240 17.29 -4.21 16.22
C PRO A 240 18.38 -5.17 15.73
N VAL A 241 19.15 -4.75 14.73
CA VAL A 241 20.24 -5.53 14.11
C VAL A 241 21.52 -4.70 14.07
N GLN A 242 22.65 -5.37 14.06
CA GLN A 242 23.93 -4.71 13.85
C GLN A 242 24.01 -4.12 12.44
N VAL A 243 24.49 -2.90 12.34
CA VAL A 243 24.70 -2.18 11.06
C VAL A 243 26.18 -1.84 10.95
N GLU A 244 26.75 -2.05 9.77
CA GLU A 244 28.11 -1.64 9.43
C GLU A 244 28.03 -0.72 8.21
N GLU A 245 28.18 0.57 8.44
CA GLU A 245 28.12 1.60 7.39
C GLU A 245 29.21 2.66 7.61
N PRO A 246 29.78 3.24 6.55
CA PRO A 246 30.67 4.39 6.67
C PRO A 246 29.90 5.60 7.18
N VAL A 247 30.42 6.25 8.21
CA VAL A 247 29.85 7.46 8.79
C VAL A 247 30.78 8.63 8.54
N ALA A 248 30.25 9.72 7.97
CA ALA A 248 30.96 10.99 7.88
C ALA A 248 30.62 11.86 9.09
N ALA A 249 31.64 12.37 9.79
CA ALA A 249 31.50 13.40 10.80
C ALA A 249 32.08 14.71 10.25
N GLU A 250 31.29 15.78 10.28
CA GLU A 250 31.68 17.13 9.89
C GLU A 250 32.00 17.98 11.13
#